data_987837408d6a7801bbf38460fbd9082e
#
_entry.id   987837408d6a7801bbf38460fbd9082e
#
_cell.length_a   1.000
_cell.length_b   1.000
_cell.length_c   1.000
_cell.angle_alpha   90.00
_cell.angle_beta   90.00
_cell.angle_gamma   90.00
#
_symmetry.space_group_name_H-M   'P 1'
#
loop_
_entity.id
_entity.type
_entity.pdbx_description
1 polymer ?
#
loop_
_entity_poly.entity_id
_entity_poly.type
_entity_poly.pdbx_seq_one_letter_code
_entity_poly.pdbx_strand_id
1 'polypeptide(L)'
;GFFVQAESELCGINMVFGAAAAGARAFTTSSGPGYSLKQEGISYLAANDLPAVIIDVMRIGSGLGDIFMGQGDYWQLTRGGGHGDYRTIVLAPNSVQENVETVQLAFDLAEKYLHPVIIASDAGIGQMMEPVELPDFKDHDINKFDWAVRGCKEDEPMRACQNIYYAKHSTDYPEYLTKKYND
;
A
#
# COMPACT_ATOMS: atom_id res chain seq x y z
N GLY A 1 16.23 8.60 -1.45
CA GLY A 1 15.45 7.39 -1.18
C GLY A 1 16.33 6.16 -1.16
N PHE A 2 15.78 5.07 -0.65
CA PHE A 2 16.44 3.76 -0.60
C PHE A 2 15.66 2.78 -1.45
N PHE A 3 16.37 1.96 -2.22
CA PHE A 3 15.81 0.84 -2.97
C PHE A 3 16.39 -0.46 -2.43
N VAL A 4 15.53 -1.43 -2.16
CA VAL A 4 15.92 -2.76 -1.67
C VAL A 4 15.21 -3.83 -2.47
N GLN A 5 15.98 -4.77 -3.00
CA GLN A 5 15.46 -6.01 -3.58
C GLN A 5 15.16 -6.98 -2.45
N ALA A 6 13.89 -7.23 -2.18
CA ALA A 6 13.49 -8.26 -1.21
C ALA A 6 13.69 -9.67 -1.77
N GLU A 7 13.95 -10.62 -0.90
CA GLU A 7 14.10 -12.03 -1.29
C GLU A 7 12.78 -12.62 -1.81
N SER A 8 11.66 -12.23 -1.20
CA SER A 8 10.32 -12.64 -1.62
C SER A 8 9.31 -11.51 -1.47
N GLU A 9 8.16 -11.67 -2.11
CA GLU A 9 7.06 -10.71 -2.01
C GLU A 9 6.52 -10.60 -0.57
N LEU A 10 6.55 -11.71 0.17
CA LEU A 10 6.18 -11.73 1.58
C LEU A 10 7.13 -10.88 2.43
N CYS A 11 8.44 -10.99 2.18
CA CYS A 11 9.44 -10.14 2.82
C CYS A 11 9.23 -8.67 2.41
N GLY A 12 9.00 -8.40 1.14
CA GLY A 12 8.80 -7.05 0.60
C GLY A 12 7.66 -6.29 1.29
N ILE A 13 6.50 -6.91 1.45
CA ILE A 13 5.37 -6.25 2.12
C ILE A 13 5.62 -6.02 3.62
N ASN A 14 6.33 -6.93 4.30
CA ASN A 14 6.69 -6.75 5.71
C ASN A 14 7.73 -5.65 5.91
N MET A 15 8.66 -5.47 4.96
CA MET A 15 9.58 -4.33 4.96
C MET A 15 8.84 -3.00 4.78
N VAL A 16 7.85 -2.96 3.88
CA VAL A 16 6.97 -1.79 3.71
C VAL A 16 6.18 -1.51 4.98
N PHE A 17 5.64 -2.55 5.64
CA PHE A 17 4.96 -2.41 6.92
C PHE A 17 5.86 -1.73 7.97
N GLY A 18 7.08 -2.23 8.15
CA GLY A 18 8.03 -1.65 9.09
C GLY A 18 8.41 -0.21 8.77
N ALA A 19 8.66 0.10 7.49
CA ALA A 19 9.00 1.45 7.04
C ALA A 19 7.83 2.43 7.22
N ALA A 20 6.61 2.02 6.86
CA ALA A 20 5.40 2.81 7.08
C ALA A 20 5.16 3.06 8.57
N ALA A 21 5.32 2.05 9.41
CA ALA A 21 5.22 2.18 10.86
C ALA A 21 6.21 3.20 11.45
N ALA A 22 7.39 3.31 10.85
CA ALA A 22 8.39 4.32 11.22
C ALA A 22 8.10 5.72 10.65
N GLY A 23 7.03 5.92 9.89
CA GLY A 23 6.63 7.20 9.30
C GLY A 23 7.23 7.49 7.93
N ALA A 24 7.90 6.53 7.31
CA ALA A 24 8.45 6.71 5.97
C ALA A 24 7.38 6.49 4.89
N ARG A 25 7.50 7.22 3.77
CA ARG A 25 6.79 6.88 2.53
C ARG A 25 7.40 5.61 1.95
N ALA A 26 6.64 4.53 1.99
CA ALA A 26 7.10 3.22 1.55
C ALA A 26 6.16 2.63 0.48
N PHE A 27 6.74 1.99 -0.52
CA PHE A 27 5.98 1.29 -1.53
C PHE A 27 6.63 -0.04 -1.91
N THR A 28 5.87 -0.91 -2.51
CA THR A 28 6.35 -2.15 -3.11
C THR A 28 5.63 -2.40 -4.44
N THR A 29 6.33 -3.03 -5.36
CA THR A 29 5.77 -3.43 -6.65
C THR A 29 5.70 -4.94 -6.78
N SER A 30 4.72 -5.43 -7.51
CA SER A 30 4.59 -6.85 -7.83
C SER A 30 3.69 -7.06 -9.05
N SER A 31 3.41 -8.32 -9.37
CA SER A 31 2.51 -8.74 -10.43
C SER A 31 1.92 -10.11 -10.11
N GLY A 32 0.64 -10.31 -10.37
CA GLY A 32 -0.02 -11.61 -10.32
C GLY A 32 0.18 -12.38 -9.00
N PRO A 33 0.77 -13.59 -9.01
CA PRO A 33 0.92 -14.37 -7.79
C PRO A 33 1.81 -13.72 -6.73
N GLY A 34 2.73 -12.82 -7.11
CA GLY A 34 3.50 -12.05 -6.16
C GLY A 34 2.64 -11.06 -5.36
N TYR A 35 1.63 -10.45 -6.00
CA TYR A 35 0.63 -9.66 -5.29
C TYR A 35 -0.21 -10.54 -4.35
N SER A 36 -0.57 -11.75 -4.76
CA SER A 36 -1.28 -12.71 -3.90
C SER A 36 -0.54 -12.98 -2.59
N LEU A 37 0.79 -13.13 -2.63
CA LEU A 37 1.62 -13.31 -1.46
C LEU A 37 1.66 -12.10 -0.53
N LYS A 38 1.33 -10.90 -1.00
CA LYS A 38 1.32 -9.68 -0.20
C LYS A 38 0.00 -9.43 0.54
N GLN A 39 -1.04 -10.18 0.26
CA GLN A 39 -2.40 -9.94 0.77
C GLN A 39 -2.49 -9.94 2.29
N GLU A 40 -1.78 -10.83 2.96
CA GLU A 40 -1.74 -10.85 4.41
C GLU A 40 -1.12 -9.56 4.97
N GLY A 41 0.03 -9.16 4.44
CA GLY A 41 0.70 -7.92 4.85
C GLY A 41 -0.12 -6.66 4.56
N ILE A 42 -0.88 -6.62 3.47
CA ILE A 42 -1.83 -5.54 3.17
C ILE A 42 -2.92 -5.48 4.23
N SER A 43 -3.45 -6.62 4.67
CA SER A 43 -4.43 -6.65 5.74
C SER A 43 -3.87 -6.12 7.07
N TYR A 44 -2.60 -6.37 7.36
CA TYR A 44 -1.92 -5.82 8.54
C TYR A 44 -1.69 -4.31 8.45
N LEU A 45 -1.32 -3.79 7.27
CA LEU A 45 -1.25 -2.35 7.03
C LEU A 45 -2.59 -1.68 7.31
N ALA A 46 -3.67 -2.25 6.77
CA ALA A 46 -5.04 -1.75 6.97
C ALA A 46 -5.46 -1.80 8.45
N ALA A 47 -5.16 -2.90 9.15
CA ALA A 47 -5.51 -3.08 10.56
C ALA A 47 -4.74 -2.14 11.50
N ASN A 48 -3.56 -1.68 11.11
CA ASN A 48 -2.73 -0.77 11.90
C ASN A 48 -2.84 0.70 11.47
N ASP A 49 -3.75 1.04 10.53
CA ASP A 49 -3.90 2.39 9.98
C ASP A 49 -2.57 2.95 9.45
N LEU A 50 -1.84 2.15 8.69
CA LEU A 50 -0.54 2.53 8.16
C LEU A 50 -0.64 2.91 6.68
N PRO A 51 -0.10 4.08 6.29
CA PRO A 51 -0.03 4.50 4.91
C PRO A 51 1.03 3.72 4.15
N ALA A 52 0.66 3.13 3.03
CA ALA A 52 1.59 2.48 2.11
C ALA A 52 1.05 2.49 0.68
N VAL A 53 1.91 2.39 -0.30
CA VAL A 53 1.53 2.26 -1.70
C VAL A 53 1.96 0.88 -2.21
N ILE A 54 1.03 0.16 -2.81
CA ILE A 54 1.29 -1.15 -3.41
C ILE A 54 0.99 -1.02 -4.91
N ILE A 55 2.00 -1.26 -5.74
CA ILE A 55 1.85 -1.21 -7.19
C ILE A 55 1.75 -2.63 -7.71
N ASP A 56 0.64 -2.95 -8.34
CA ASP A 56 0.48 -4.21 -9.07
C ASP A 56 0.49 -3.93 -10.56
N VAL A 57 1.45 -4.55 -11.25
CA VAL A 57 1.51 -4.55 -12.71
C VAL A 57 0.72 -5.75 -13.18
N MET A 58 -0.58 -5.56 -13.36
CA MET A 58 -1.51 -6.63 -13.73
C MET A 58 -1.08 -7.33 -15.02
N ARG A 59 -1.29 -8.62 -15.05
CA ARG A 59 -1.02 -9.45 -16.23
C ARG A 59 -2.09 -10.53 -16.42
N ILE A 60 -2.03 -11.20 -17.55
CA ILE A 60 -2.92 -12.32 -17.84
C ILE A 60 -2.64 -13.51 -16.91
N GLY A 61 -3.64 -14.10 -16.38
CA GLY A 61 -3.56 -15.30 -15.53
C GLY A 61 -4.91 -15.95 -15.42
N SER A 62 -4.94 -17.19 -14.95
CA SER A 62 -4.87 -17.66 -13.56
C SER A 62 -3.54 -18.38 -13.24
N GLY A 63 -3.31 -18.64 -11.96
CA GLY A 63 -2.07 -19.26 -11.46
C GLY A 63 -0.85 -18.39 -11.72
N LEU A 64 0.20 -18.96 -12.31
CA LEU A 64 1.38 -18.18 -12.69
C LEU A 64 1.07 -17.14 -13.77
N GLY A 65 0.13 -17.47 -14.70
CA GLY A 65 -0.21 -16.63 -15.82
C GLY A 65 0.94 -16.50 -16.81
N ASP A 66 0.95 -15.36 -17.51
CA ASP A 66 1.98 -15.00 -18.47
C ASP A 66 2.30 -13.51 -18.34
N ILE A 67 3.39 -13.05 -18.97
CA ILE A 67 3.84 -11.64 -18.99
C ILE A 67 3.03 -10.76 -19.95
N PHE A 68 2.05 -11.30 -20.64
CA PHE A 68 1.21 -10.56 -21.57
C PHE A 68 0.23 -9.61 -20.89
N MET A 69 -0.17 -8.59 -21.64
CA MET A 69 -1.15 -7.61 -21.21
C MET A 69 -2.46 -8.29 -20.77
N GLY A 70 -2.98 -7.85 -19.66
CA GLY A 70 -4.25 -8.32 -19.13
C GLY A 70 -4.53 -7.73 -17.75
N GLN A 71 -5.78 -7.73 -17.38
CA GLN A 71 -6.24 -7.21 -16.08
C GLN A 71 -6.73 -8.37 -15.21
N GLY A 72 -5.96 -9.46 -15.18
CA GLY A 72 -6.31 -10.68 -14.45
C GLY A 72 -6.42 -10.50 -12.94
N ASP A 73 -5.75 -9.50 -12.39
CA ASP A 73 -5.73 -9.23 -10.96
C ASP A 73 -6.86 -8.29 -10.49
N TYR A 74 -7.70 -7.79 -11.41
CA TYR A 74 -8.74 -6.78 -11.11
C TYR A 74 -9.61 -7.13 -9.88
N TRP A 75 -10.10 -8.37 -9.81
CA TRP A 75 -10.93 -8.79 -8.68
C TRP A 75 -10.15 -8.87 -7.38
N GLN A 76 -8.91 -9.31 -7.44
CA GLN A 76 -8.03 -9.42 -6.29
C GLN A 76 -7.68 -8.04 -5.72
N LEU A 77 -7.45 -7.05 -6.57
CA LEU A 77 -7.15 -5.67 -6.18
C LEU A 77 -8.37 -4.97 -5.58
N THR A 78 -9.55 -5.18 -6.17
CA THR A 78 -10.77 -4.44 -5.80
C THR A 78 -11.61 -5.12 -4.74
N ARG A 79 -11.45 -6.43 -4.52
CA ARG A 79 -12.23 -7.22 -3.56
C ARG A 79 -11.45 -7.61 -2.31
N GLY A 80 -10.13 -7.40 -2.32
CA GLY A 80 -9.26 -7.83 -1.24
C GLY A 80 -8.95 -9.33 -1.31
N GLY A 81 -8.22 -9.85 -0.33
CA GLY A 81 -7.78 -11.25 -0.29
C GLY A 81 -7.04 -11.62 0.98
N GLY A 82 -6.70 -10.63 1.81
CA GLY A 82 -6.20 -10.84 3.15
C GLY A 82 -7.33 -11.08 4.15
N HIS A 83 -7.01 -11.12 5.43
CA HIS A 83 -7.98 -11.35 6.48
C HIS A 83 -8.69 -10.06 6.89
N GLY A 84 -10.01 -10.13 7.09
CA GLY A 84 -10.84 -9.09 7.68
C GLY A 84 -11.63 -8.26 6.67
N ASP A 85 -12.37 -7.29 7.18
CA ASP A 85 -13.36 -6.49 6.44
C ASP A 85 -12.75 -5.18 5.91
N TYR A 86 -11.47 -5.16 5.60
CA TYR A 86 -10.82 -3.98 5.05
C TYR A 86 -11.14 -3.77 3.57
N ARG A 87 -11.05 -2.52 3.14
CA ARG A 87 -11.15 -2.11 1.74
C ARG A 87 -9.96 -1.22 1.40
N THR A 88 -9.51 -1.29 0.18
CA THR A 88 -8.39 -0.48 -0.31
C THR A 88 -8.86 0.53 -1.34
N ILE A 89 -8.19 1.68 -1.40
CA ILE A 89 -8.33 2.61 -2.51
C ILE A 89 -7.53 2.03 -3.68
N VAL A 90 -8.17 1.88 -4.84
CA VAL A 90 -7.53 1.34 -6.04
C VAL A 90 -7.56 2.40 -7.12
N LEU A 91 -6.39 2.77 -7.63
CA LEU A 91 -6.20 3.74 -8.71
C LEU A 91 -5.70 2.99 -9.95
N ALA A 92 -6.33 3.23 -11.09
CA ALA A 92 -6.01 2.54 -12.34
C ALA A 92 -5.62 3.57 -13.42
N PRO A 93 -4.31 3.83 -13.61
CA PRO A 93 -3.84 4.73 -14.64
C PRO A 93 -4.03 4.13 -16.04
N ASN A 94 -4.26 4.97 -17.05
CA ASN A 94 -4.45 4.54 -18.43
C ASN A 94 -3.36 5.03 -19.40
N SER A 95 -2.32 5.72 -18.88
CA SER A 95 -1.18 6.19 -19.66
C SER A 95 0.09 6.17 -18.82
N VAL A 96 1.25 6.31 -19.45
CA VAL A 96 2.53 6.40 -18.73
C VAL A 96 2.60 7.67 -17.88
N GLN A 97 2.10 8.80 -18.40
CA GLN A 97 2.02 10.05 -17.65
C GLN A 97 1.14 9.89 -16.40
N GLU A 98 -0.06 9.35 -16.57
CA GLU A 98 -0.98 9.13 -15.46
C GLU A 98 -0.42 8.14 -14.43
N ASN A 99 0.35 7.13 -14.86
CA ASN A 99 1.03 6.21 -13.95
C ASN A 99 2.01 6.93 -13.03
N VAL A 100 2.76 7.90 -13.55
CA VAL A 100 3.69 8.73 -12.76
C VAL A 100 2.94 9.65 -11.78
N GLU A 101 1.90 10.34 -12.25
CA GLU A 101 1.08 11.23 -11.43
C GLU A 101 0.34 10.47 -10.32
N THR A 102 -0.15 9.28 -10.64
CA THR A 102 -0.87 8.41 -9.71
C THR A 102 0.00 7.98 -8.52
N VAL A 103 1.32 7.84 -8.69
CA VAL A 103 2.21 7.51 -7.56
C VAL A 103 2.18 8.60 -6.48
N GLN A 104 2.24 9.87 -6.88
CA GLN A 104 2.16 10.96 -5.90
C GLN A 104 0.79 11.03 -5.23
N LEU A 105 -0.27 10.93 -6.03
CA LEU A 105 -1.63 10.90 -5.53
C LEU A 105 -1.85 9.74 -4.54
N ALA A 106 -1.32 8.55 -4.85
CA ALA A 106 -1.45 7.38 -3.99
C ALA A 106 -0.80 7.61 -2.62
N PHE A 107 0.38 8.22 -2.55
CA PHE A 107 0.99 8.56 -1.27
C PHE A 107 0.19 9.61 -0.49
N ASP A 108 -0.31 10.64 -1.16
CA ASP A 108 -1.10 11.68 -0.52
C ASP A 108 -2.42 11.11 0.04
N LEU A 109 -3.07 10.21 -0.69
CA LEU A 109 -4.27 9.50 -0.23
C LEU A 109 -3.96 8.52 0.91
N ALA A 110 -2.86 7.77 0.80
CA ALA A 110 -2.46 6.83 1.85
C ALA A 110 -2.21 7.56 3.19
N GLU A 111 -1.52 8.70 3.15
CA GLU A 111 -1.26 9.52 4.33
C GLU A 111 -2.52 10.18 4.88
N LYS A 112 -3.40 10.65 3.99
CA LYS A 112 -4.66 11.30 4.38
C LYS A 112 -5.60 10.36 5.13
N TYR A 113 -5.71 9.12 4.64
CA TYR A 113 -6.63 8.13 5.18
C TYR A 113 -5.97 7.12 6.11
N LEU A 114 -4.65 7.20 6.31
CA LEU A 114 -3.86 6.22 7.08
C LEU A 114 -4.19 4.79 6.63
N HIS A 115 -4.04 4.54 5.33
CA HIS A 115 -4.49 3.29 4.74
C HIS A 115 -3.66 2.90 3.52
N PRO A 116 -3.49 1.61 3.22
CA PRO A 116 -2.82 1.19 2.00
C PRO A 116 -3.62 1.59 0.75
N VAL A 117 -2.92 2.12 -0.24
CA VAL A 117 -3.46 2.47 -1.56
C VAL A 117 -2.80 1.58 -2.62
N ILE A 118 -3.60 1.07 -3.53
CA ILE A 118 -3.14 0.19 -4.61
C ILE A 118 -3.14 0.97 -5.92
N ILE A 119 -2.05 0.85 -6.67
CA ILE A 119 -1.99 1.28 -8.06
C ILE A 119 -2.11 0.03 -8.93
N ALA A 120 -3.21 -0.05 -9.66
CA ALA A 120 -3.51 -1.11 -10.60
C ALA A 120 -3.00 -0.71 -11.99
N SER A 121 -1.68 -0.82 -12.20
CA SER A 121 -1.07 -0.68 -13.51
C SER A 121 -1.23 -1.97 -14.29
N ASP A 122 -0.80 -2.01 -15.54
CA ASP A 122 -0.77 -3.27 -16.30
C ASP A 122 0.51 -3.41 -17.16
N ALA A 123 0.73 -4.61 -17.66
CA ALA A 123 1.91 -4.92 -18.45
C ALA A 123 1.96 -4.14 -19.78
N GLY A 124 0.84 -3.65 -20.29
CA GLY A 124 0.79 -2.78 -21.48
C GLY A 124 1.42 -1.43 -21.16
N ILE A 125 0.92 -0.74 -20.16
CA ILE A 125 1.46 0.55 -19.72
C ILE A 125 2.90 0.41 -19.27
N GLY A 126 3.24 -0.68 -18.57
CA GLY A 126 4.60 -0.93 -18.09
C GLY A 126 5.64 -1.15 -19.20
N GLN A 127 5.21 -1.49 -20.42
CA GLN A 127 6.09 -1.70 -21.58
C GLN A 127 6.01 -0.56 -22.61
N MET A 128 5.05 0.34 -22.48
CA MET A 128 4.90 1.49 -23.36
C MET A 128 6.01 2.53 -23.14
N MET A 129 6.34 3.24 -24.21
CA MET A 129 7.24 4.39 -24.17
C MET A 129 6.47 5.63 -24.61
N GLU A 130 6.31 6.56 -23.70
CA GLU A 130 5.67 7.86 -23.97
C GLU A 130 6.52 8.97 -23.37
N PRO A 131 6.46 10.20 -23.89
CA PRO A 131 7.07 11.34 -23.23
C PRO A 131 6.35 11.61 -21.91
N VAL A 132 7.10 11.86 -20.85
CA VAL A 132 6.59 12.08 -19.50
C VAL A 132 7.12 13.39 -18.94
N GLU A 133 6.25 14.19 -18.36
CA GLU A 133 6.61 15.31 -17.50
C GLU A 133 6.74 14.82 -16.07
N LEU A 134 7.95 14.88 -15.53
CA LEU A 134 8.19 14.47 -14.15
C LEU A 134 7.73 15.59 -13.20
N PRO A 135 6.98 15.25 -12.15
CA PRO A 135 6.61 16.21 -11.13
C PRO A 135 7.82 16.69 -10.33
N ASP A 136 7.70 17.86 -9.73
CA ASP A 136 8.73 18.41 -8.85
C ASP A 136 9.01 17.47 -7.67
N PHE A 137 10.28 17.37 -7.32
CA PHE A 137 10.68 16.61 -6.14
C PHE A 137 10.14 17.28 -4.86
N LYS A 138 9.52 16.48 -3.99
CA LYS A 138 9.03 16.93 -2.69
C LYS A 138 9.79 16.17 -1.59
N ASP A 139 10.42 16.89 -0.70
CA ASP A 139 11.00 16.30 0.50
C ASP A 139 9.89 15.76 1.41
N HIS A 140 10.13 14.57 1.94
CA HIS A 140 9.27 13.95 2.93
C HIS A 140 9.88 14.10 4.31
N ASP A 141 9.18 14.82 5.20
CA ASP A 141 9.56 14.88 6.60
C ASP A 141 9.03 13.65 7.34
N ILE A 142 9.92 12.74 7.65
CA ILE A 142 9.61 11.52 8.42
C ILE A 142 9.08 11.85 9.82
N ASN A 143 9.34 13.05 10.36
CA ASN A 143 8.87 13.49 11.66
C ASN A 143 7.48 14.11 11.64
N LYS A 144 6.87 14.24 10.48
CA LYS A 144 5.54 14.82 10.28
C LYS A 144 4.45 14.08 11.07
N PHE A 145 4.60 12.78 11.25
CA PHE A 145 3.56 11.94 11.84
C PHE A 145 3.83 11.65 13.32
N ASP A 146 2.92 12.05 14.17
CA ASP A 146 2.96 11.80 15.60
C ASP A 146 2.67 10.35 15.99
N TRP A 147 1.97 9.61 15.12
CA TRP A 147 1.65 8.19 15.29
C TRP A 147 2.82 7.24 14.97
N ALA A 148 3.88 7.71 14.33
CA ALA A 148 4.98 6.87 13.88
C ALA A 148 5.79 6.27 15.04
N VAL A 149 6.18 5.01 14.89
CA VAL A 149 6.99 4.28 15.87
C VAL A 149 8.46 4.67 15.71
N ARG A 150 8.99 5.46 16.63
CA ARG A 150 10.36 6.01 16.58
C ARG A 150 11.20 5.69 17.78
N GLY A 151 10.79 4.71 18.56
CA GLY A 151 11.37 4.42 19.86
C GLY A 151 10.69 5.22 20.98
N CYS A 152 11.18 5.04 22.19
CA CYS A 152 10.68 5.71 23.38
C CYS A 152 11.73 6.66 23.92
N LYS A 153 11.35 7.91 24.19
CA LYS A 153 12.14 8.83 25.02
C LYS A 153 11.63 8.74 26.45
N GLU A 154 12.46 9.13 27.43
CA GLU A 154 12.16 8.96 28.86
C GLU A 154 10.78 9.52 29.28
N ASP A 155 10.31 10.58 28.63
CA ASP A 155 9.05 11.28 28.97
C ASP A 155 7.91 11.07 27.94
N GLU A 156 8.07 10.20 26.95
CA GLU A 156 7.07 9.95 25.92
C GLU A 156 6.45 8.56 26.06
N PRO A 157 5.13 8.41 25.87
CA PRO A 157 4.51 7.10 25.87
C PRO A 157 5.07 6.26 24.72
N MET A 158 5.35 4.99 25.00
CA MET A 158 5.77 4.04 23.99
C MET A 158 4.68 3.87 22.94
N ARG A 159 5.03 4.04 21.67
CA ARG A 159 4.15 3.81 20.53
C ARG A 159 4.47 2.44 19.92
N ALA A 160 3.46 1.70 19.59
CA ALA A 160 3.59 0.39 18.99
C ALA A 160 2.51 0.15 17.93
N CYS A 161 2.88 -0.50 16.85
CA CYS A 161 1.93 -1.09 15.94
C CYS A 161 1.34 -2.35 16.56
N GLN A 162 0.03 -2.41 16.64
CA GLN A 162 -0.67 -3.54 17.28
C GLN A 162 -1.52 -4.25 16.23
N ASN A 163 -1.21 -5.52 16.00
CA ASN A 163 -1.99 -6.36 15.10
C ASN A 163 -3.25 -6.96 15.75
N ILE A 164 -3.50 -6.62 17.01
CA ILE A 164 -4.64 -7.13 17.75
C ILE A 164 -5.66 -6.02 17.90
N TYR A 165 -6.79 -6.19 17.28
CA TYR A 165 -7.91 -5.26 17.27
C TYR A 165 -8.37 -4.84 18.67
N TYR A 166 -8.39 -5.78 19.59
CA TYR A 166 -8.82 -5.56 20.98
C TYR A 166 -8.07 -4.46 21.70
N ALA A 167 -6.81 -4.22 21.34
CA ALA A 167 -6.02 -3.21 22.01
C ALA A 167 -6.31 -1.79 21.52
N LYS A 168 -6.77 -1.66 20.25
CA LYS A 168 -6.98 -0.36 19.62
C LYS A 168 -8.46 0.06 19.57
N HIS A 169 -9.38 -0.86 19.37
CA HIS A 169 -10.80 -0.58 19.10
C HIS A 169 -11.79 -1.43 19.91
N SER A 170 -11.36 -2.19 20.86
CA SER A 170 -12.16 -3.02 21.80
C SER A 170 -13.61 -3.33 21.35
N THR A 171 -14.60 -2.63 21.90
CA THR A 171 -16.03 -2.85 21.64
C THR A 171 -16.59 -2.06 20.46
N ASP A 172 -15.89 -1.03 19.99
CA ASP A 172 -16.41 -0.04 19.04
C ASP A 172 -15.92 -0.29 17.60
N TYR A 173 -15.34 -1.46 17.36
CA TYR A 173 -14.77 -1.82 16.07
C TYR A 173 -15.75 -1.74 14.88
N PRO A 174 -16.97 -2.25 14.97
CA PRO A 174 -17.93 -2.11 13.87
C PRO A 174 -18.25 -0.65 13.54
N GLU A 175 -18.36 0.19 14.57
CA GLU A 175 -18.60 1.63 14.41
C GLU A 175 -17.39 2.33 13.79
N TYR A 176 -16.19 1.99 14.26
CA TYR A 176 -14.95 2.49 13.69
C TYR A 176 -14.80 2.16 12.21
N LEU A 177 -15.03 0.90 11.80
CA LEU A 177 -15.00 0.50 10.40
C LEU A 177 -16.06 1.22 9.57
N THR A 178 -17.28 1.32 10.09
CA THR A 178 -18.36 2.02 9.41
C THR A 178 -18.00 3.48 9.16
N LYS A 179 -17.44 4.15 10.14
CA LYS A 179 -16.97 5.53 9.99
C LYS A 179 -15.81 5.63 8.99
N LYS A 180 -14.79 4.80 9.14
CA LYS A 180 -13.58 4.81 8.29
C LYS A 180 -13.88 4.61 6.81
N TYR A 181 -14.90 3.80 6.47
CA TYR A 181 -15.21 3.45 5.08
C TYR A 181 -16.41 4.20 4.49
N ASN A 182 -17.10 5.01 5.26
CA ASN A 182 -18.20 5.85 4.78
C ASN A 182 -17.82 7.34 4.66
N ASP A 183 -16.74 7.76 5.27
CA ASP A 183 -16.15 9.11 5.14
C ASP A 183 -15.22 9.16 3.90
#